data_4f7564b9523ea900b466826fde7fdc32
#
_entry.id   4f7564b9523ea900b466826fde7fdc32
#
_cell.length_a   1.000
_cell.length_b   1.000
_cell.length_c   1.000
_cell.angle_alpha   90.00
_cell.angle_beta   90.00
_cell.angle_gamma   90.00
#
_symmetry.space_group_name_H-M   'P 1'
#
loop_
_entity.id
_entity.type
_entity.pdbx_description
1 polymer ?
#
loop_
_entity_poly.entity_id
_entity_poly.type
_entity_poly.pdbx_seq_one_letter_code
_entity_poly.pdbx_strand_id
1 'polypeptide(L)'
;MELRHLRYFVAVAHEGHVTRAAEKLHIQQPPLSQQIRALEREIDAALFIRHPRGVSLTDAGRSFLADAEQILAQAEHAKIRARRTARGEVGRIAVGFTTSAPFHPLVARAIREFRGNRPNVSFVLEESSSGDMVSGLRDDRLDVAFIRSGLVDPEGITVHPLLQEDMVAAFPARHPLSKRARLTLKDLADETLILYRRPDGRGLYDVIIAACAEAGFSPHVGQEAPRIVSTLNLVAAGLGITIVPASLSRLPLEGVTYKPLTGRPGIKVPLNLACRADERSAATLAFIDLVRRLS
;
A
#
# COMPACT_ATOMS: atom_id res chain seq x y z
N MET A 1 -5.76 13.73 38.25
CA MET A 1 -6.69 12.56 38.08
C MET A 1 -6.02 11.47 37.26
N GLU A 2 -6.07 10.22 37.74
CA GLU A 2 -5.50 9.06 37.06
C GLU A 2 -6.62 8.09 36.64
N LEU A 3 -6.39 7.26 35.59
CA LEU A 3 -7.36 6.23 35.16
C LEU A 3 -7.73 5.25 36.29
N ARG A 4 -6.84 5.06 37.26
CA ARG A 4 -7.09 4.24 38.44
C ARG A 4 -8.21 4.83 39.31
N HIS A 5 -8.24 6.14 39.50
CA HIS A 5 -9.28 6.83 40.25
C HIS A 5 -10.65 6.65 39.61
N LEU A 6 -10.71 6.73 38.25
CA LEU A 6 -11.94 6.50 37.49
C LEU A 6 -12.44 5.05 37.64
N ARG A 7 -11.54 4.05 37.58
CA ARG A 7 -11.91 2.64 37.78
C ARG A 7 -12.48 2.40 39.18
N TYR A 8 -11.87 3.01 40.20
CA TYR A 8 -12.33 2.89 41.56
C TYR A 8 -13.69 3.54 41.78
N PHE A 9 -13.88 4.74 41.23
CA PHE A 9 -15.14 5.45 41.27
C PHE A 9 -16.27 4.66 40.58
N VAL A 10 -16.06 4.21 39.38
CA VAL A 10 -17.04 3.41 38.62
C VAL A 10 -17.39 2.12 39.37
N ALA A 11 -16.39 1.41 39.90
CA ALA A 11 -16.65 0.19 40.68
C ALA A 11 -17.51 0.47 41.94
N VAL A 12 -17.24 1.54 42.66
CA VAL A 12 -18.05 1.93 43.86
C VAL A 12 -19.44 2.38 43.43
N ALA A 13 -19.59 3.10 42.31
CA ALA A 13 -20.87 3.52 41.79
C ALA A 13 -21.78 2.33 41.43
N HIS A 14 -21.25 1.34 40.75
CA HIS A 14 -21.99 0.15 40.35
C HIS A 14 -22.35 -0.76 41.55
N GLU A 15 -21.43 -0.94 42.48
CA GLU A 15 -21.66 -1.81 43.65
C GLU A 15 -22.57 -1.17 44.72
N GLY A 16 -22.66 0.17 44.75
CA GLY A 16 -23.37 0.90 45.77
C GLY A 16 -22.81 0.68 47.19
N HIS A 17 -21.64 0.04 47.31
CA HIS A 17 -21.03 -0.30 48.60
C HIS A 17 -19.49 -0.40 48.43
N VAL A 18 -18.77 0.43 49.24
CA VAL A 18 -17.30 0.53 49.09
C VAL A 18 -16.58 -0.79 49.41
N THR A 19 -17.05 -1.57 50.39
CA THR A 19 -16.42 -2.85 50.74
C THR A 19 -16.58 -3.86 49.61
N ARG A 20 -17.79 -4.01 49.03
CA ARG A 20 -18.01 -4.91 47.87
C ARG A 20 -17.19 -4.49 46.66
N ALA A 21 -17.10 -3.19 46.39
CA ALA A 21 -16.25 -2.69 45.31
C ALA A 21 -14.76 -3.00 45.56
N ALA A 22 -14.29 -2.90 46.81
CA ALA A 22 -12.91 -3.25 47.16
C ALA A 22 -12.63 -4.74 46.96
N GLU A 23 -13.55 -5.62 47.35
CA GLU A 23 -13.48 -7.07 47.10
C GLU A 23 -13.40 -7.38 45.60
N LYS A 24 -14.26 -6.78 44.80
CA LYS A 24 -14.29 -6.94 43.35
C LYS A 24 -12.99 -6.44 42.66
N LEU A 25 -12.40 -5.38 43.22
CA LEU A 25 -11.12 -4.83 42.75
C LEU A 25 -9.89 -5.56 43.30
N HIS A 26 -10.08 -6.56 44.20
CA HIS A 26 -9.01 -7.28 44.89
C HIS A 26 -8.08 -6.35 45.69
N ILE A 27 -8.63 -5.35 46.37
CA ILE A 27 -7.90 -4.41 47.23
C ILE A 27 -8.60 -4.28 48.60
N GLN A 28 -7.90 -3.65 49.52
CA GLN A 28 -8.50 -3.35 50.84
C GLN A 28 -9.42 -2.11 50.76
N GLN A 29 -10.44 -2.07 51.58
CA GLN A 29 -11.42 -0.98 51.63
C GLN A 29 -10.80 0.38 52.03
N PRO A 30 -9.87 0.48 53.04
CA PRO A 30 -9.33 1.79 53.44
C PRO A 30 -8.60 2.54 52.29
N PRO A 31 -7.68 1.92 51.53
CA PRO A 31 -7.07 2.59 50.38
C PRO A 31 -8.09 2.99 49.29
N LEU A 32 -9.12 2.16 49.00
CA LEU A 32 -10.17 2.54 48.06
C LEU A 32 -10.89 3.81 48.52
N SER A 33 -11.31 3.87 49.80
CA SER A 33 -11.96 5.04 50.36
C SER A 33 -11.10 6.30 50.29
N GLN A 34 -9.79 6.17 50.52
CA GLN A 34 -8.85 7.30 50.42
C GLN A 34 -8.76 7.82 48.99
N GLN A 35 -8.69 6.93 47.96
CA GLN A 35 -8.64 7.30 46.56
C GLN A 35 -9.93 7.99 46.10
N ILE A 36 -11.09 7.50 46.53
CA ILE A 36 -12.37 8.18 46.24
C ILE A 36 -12.39 9.59 46.85
N ARG A 37 -11.99 9.77 48.13
CA ARG A 37 -11.90 11.10 48.71
C ARG A 37 -10.87 12.01 48.05
N ALA A 38 -9.77 11.45 47.53
CA ALA A 38 -8.78 12.21 46.78
C ALA A 38 -9.36 12.71 45.45
N LEU A 39 -10.13 11.85 44.76
CA LEU A 39 -10.84 12.20 43.54
C LEU A 39 -11.88 13.31 43.77
N GLU A 40 -12.72 13.16 44.80
CA GLU A 40 -13.73 14.18 45.19
C GLU A 40 -13.09 15.54 45.50
N ARG A 41 -11.93 15.54 46.19
CA ARG A 41 -11.17 16.79 46.45
C ARG A 41 -10.57 17.40 45.17
N GLU A 42 -10.09 16.56 44.26
CA GLU A 42 -9.50 17.04 43.00
C GLU A 42 -10.57 17.65 42.05
N ILE A 43 -11.78 17.09 42.08
CA ILE A 43 -12.93 17.58 41.32
C ILE A 43 -13.63 18.77 42.02
N ASP A 44 -13.32 18.98 43.27
CA ASP A 44 -14.00 19.94 44.17
C ASP A 44 -15.51 19.70 44.25
N ALA A 45 -15.93 18.44 44.24
CA ALA A 45 -17.33 18.02 44.35
C ALA A 45 -17.47 16.67 45.04
N ALA A 46 -18.48 16.52 45.89
CA ALA A 46 -18.86 15.22 46.43
C ALA A 46 -19.56 14.39 45.33
N LEU A 47 -19.04 13.20 45.07
CA LEU A 47 -19.60 12.28 44.09
C LEU A 47 -20.52 11.23 44.72
N PHE A 48 -20.36 10.96 46.04
CA PHE A 48 -21.16 9.99 46.76
C PHE A 48 -21.83 10.59 47.99
N ILE A 49 -23.06 10.15 48.25
CA ILE A 49 -23.80 10.30 49.51
C ILE A 49 -23.58 9.01 50.29
N ARG A 50 -23.14 9.13 51.55
CA ARG A 50 -22.89 7.98 52.43
C ARG A 50 -24.13 7.67 53.27
N HIS A 51 -24.49 6.40 53.36
CA HIS A 51 -25.62 5.90 54.13
C HIS A 51 -25.18 4.72 55.01
N PRO A 52 -25.92 4.35 56.06
CA PRO A 52 -25.61 3.17 56.89
C PRO A 52 -25.53 1.86 56.12
N ARG A 53 -26.19 1.76 54.94
CA ARG A 53 -26.26 0.56 54.12
C ARG A 53 -25.43 0.65 52.82
N GLY A 54 -24.59 1.67 52.68
CA GLY A 54 -23.77 1.81 51.47
C GLY A 54 -23.59 3.26 51.01
N VAL A 55 -23.43 3.44 49.71
CA VAL A 55 -23.27 4.76 49.06
C VAL A 55 -24.21 4.89 47.86
N SER A 56 -24.69 6.10 47.60
CA SER A 56 -25.41 6.46 46.37
C SER A 56 -24.76 7.65 45.71
N LEU A 57 -24.97 7.82 44.42
CA LEU A 57 -24.40 8.92 43.67
C LEU A 57 -25.11 10.25 43.98
N THR A 58 -24.35 11.33 44.04
CA THR A 58 -24.87 12.70 43.95
C THR A 58 -25.28 13.00 42.50
N ASP A 59 -25.85 14.18 42.21
CA ASP A 59 -26.09 14.63 40.85
C ASP A 59 -24.77 14.81 40.10
N ALA A 60 -23.75 15.38 40.75
CA ALA A 60 -22.38 15.46 40.20
C ALA A 60 -21.79 14.05 39.92
N GLY A 61 -22.00 13.10 40.88
CA GLY A 61 -21.58 11.73 40.70
C GLY A 61 -22.26 11.02 39.53
N ARG A 62 -23.56 11.25 39.29
CA ARG A 62 -24.28 10.70 38.12
C ARG A 62 -23.73 11.25 36.80
N SER A 63 -23.53 12.56 36.73
CA SER A 63 -22.90 13.18 35.53
C SER A 63 -21.50 12.65 35.32
N PHE A 64 -20.68 12.62 36.37
CA PHE A 64 -19.30 12.17 36.27
C PHE A 64 -19.16 10.67 35.94
N LEU A 65 -20.17 9.83 36.31
CA LEU A 65 -20.14 8.40 36.01
C LEU A 65 -20.13 8.16 34.48
N ALA A 66 -20.99 8.85 33.72
CA ALA A 66 -21.06 8.73 32.29
C ALA A 66 -19.73 9.11 31.62
N ASP A 67 -19.11 10.20 32.06
CA ASP A 67 -17.82 10.66 31.54
C ASP A 67 -16.68 9.70 31.93
N ALA A 68 -16.66 9.21 33.16
CA ALA A 68 -15.64 8.27 33.63
C ALA A 68 -15.67 6.94 32.87
N GLU A 69 -16.86 6.41 32.60
CA GLU A 69 -17.03 5.19 31.76
C GLU A 69 -16.55 5.41 30.34
N GLN A 70 -16.86 6.56 29.72
CA GLN A 70 -16.39 6.90 28.37
C GLN A 70 -14.86 7.01 28.30
N ILE A 71 -14.23 7.69 29.28
CA ILE A 71 -12.77 7.83 29.35
C ILE A 71 -12.10 6.45 29.46
N LEU A 72 -12.61 5.58 30.33
CA LEU A 72 -12.08 4.22 30.49
C LEU A 72 -12.25 3.39 29.21
N ALA A 73 -13.40 3.47 28.55
CA ALA A 73 -13.63 2.82 27.26
C ALA A 73 -12.68 3.33 26.18
N GLN A 74 -12.48 4.64 26.09
CA GLN A 74 -11.53 5.24 25.14
C GLN A 74 -10.08 4.80 25.40
N ALA A 75 -9.67 4.70 26.68
CA ALA A 75 -8.35 4.21 27.04
C ALA A 75 -8.13 2.75 26.61
N GLU A 76 -9.12 1.87 26.76
CA GLU A 76 -9.03 0.49 26.26
C GLU A 76 -9.04 0.43 24.73
N HIS A 77 -9.85 1.23 24.05
CA HIS A 77 -9.83 1.34 22.59
C HIS A 77 -8.46 1.80 22.06
N ALA A 78 -7.82 2.76 22.74
CA ALA A 78 -6.48 3.22 22.37
C ALA A 78 -5.45 2.09 22.45
N LYS A 79 -5.48 1.28 23.51
CA LYS A 79 -4.59 0.11 23.67
C LYS A 79 -4.83 -0.94 22.59
N ILE A 80 -6.09 -1.25 22.29
CA ILE A 80 -6.45 -2.22 21.25
C ILE A 80 -5.92 -1.71 19.89
N ARG A 81 -6.16 -0.44 19.56
CA ARG A 81 -5.70 0.17 18.31
C ARG A 81 -4.18 0.15 18.20
N ALA A 82 -3.45 0.51 19.27
CA ALA A 82 -1.99 0.46 19.27
C ALA A 82 -1.45 -0.96 19.01
N ARG A 83 -2.04 -1.99 19.64
CA ARG A 83 -1.69 -3.39 19.41
C ARG A 83 -1.98 -3.83 17.98
N ARG A 84 -3.14 -3.45 17.43
CA ARG A 84 -3.51 -3.77 16.05
C ARG A 84 -2.58 -3.10 15.04
N THR A 85 -2.20 -1.85 15.28
CA THR A 85 -1.21 -1.14 14.46
C THR A 85 0.15 -1.84 14.51
N ALA A 86 0.61 -2.21 15.71
CA ALA A 86 1.88 -2.95 15.88
C ALA A 86 1.90 -4.32 15.17
N ARG A 87 0.72 -4.92 14.92
CA ARG A 87 0.56 -6.18 14.16
C ARG A 87 0.30 -5.93 12.66
N GLY A 88 0.28 -4.68 12.21
CA GLY A 88 -0.05 -4.33 10.83
C GLY A 88 -1.48 -4.68 10.41
N GLU A 89 -2.41 -4.77 11.36
CA GLU A 89 -3.83 -5.02 11.12
C GLU A 89 -4.62 -3.74 10.81
N VAL A 90 -4.05 -2.59 11.14
CA VAL A 90 -4.59 -1.24 10.94
C VAL A 90 -3.46 -0.34 10.47
N GLY A 91 -3.71 0.50 9.50
CA GLY A 91 -2.72 1.45 8.99
C GLY A 91 -3.00 1.90 7.57
N ARG A 92 -1.96 2.40 6.92
CA ARG A 92 -1.95 2.83 5.52
C ARG A 92 -0.70 2.28 4.86
N ILE A 93 -0.80 1.90 3.59
CA ILE A 93 0.34 1.57 2.73
C ILE A 93 0.26 2.46 1.49
N ALA A 94 1.30 3.26 1.26
CA ALA A 94 1.47 4.06 0.06
C ALA A 94 2.23 3.23 -0.99
N VAL A 95 1.57 2.90 -2.10
CA VAL A 95 2.10 2.03 -3.16
C VAL A 95 2.31 2.83 -4.43
N GLY A 96 3.55 2.89 -4.88
CA GLY A 96 3.93 3.48 -6.15
C GLY A 96 3.90 2.47 -7.30
N PHE A 97 3.64 2.95 -8.51
CA PHE A 97 3.68 2.15 -9.74
C PHE A 97 4.38 2.90 -10.85
N THR A 98 5.26 2.24 -11.58
CA THR A 98 5.62 2.70 -12.93
C THR A 98 4.47 2.42 -13.89
N THR A 99 4.35 3.22 -14.95
CA THR A 99 3.19 3.32 -15.86
C THR A 99 2.67 1.99 -16.43
N SER A 100 3.47 0.94 -16.50
CA SER A 100 3.06 -0.38 -17.00
C SER A 100 2.86 -1.44 -15.91
N ALA A 101 3.35 -1.20 -14.69
CA ALA A 101 3.28 -2.19 -13.62
C ALA A 101 1.83 -2.54 -13.18
N PRO A 102 0.88 -1.57 -13.09
CA PRO A 102 -0.50 -1.87 -12.69
C PRO A 102 -1.23 -2.86 -13.61
N PHE A 103 -0.80 -2.97 -14.87
CA PHE A 103 -1.42 -3.89 -15.84
C PHE A 103 -1.02 -5.36 -15.63
N HIS A 104 0.05 -5.61 -14.85
CA HIS A 104 0.43 -6.97 -14.54
C HIS A 104 -0.53 -7.59 -13.49
N PRO A 105 -1.07 -8.81 -13.74
CA PRO A 105 -2.07 -9.43 -12.85
C PRO A 105 -1.62 -9.60 -11.40
N LEU A 106 -0.31 -9.79 -11.17
CA LEU A 106 0.28 -9.93 -9.84
C LEU A 106 -0.05 -8.72 -8.95
N VAL A 107 0.02 -7.50 -9.49
CA VAL A 107 -0.21 -6.27 -8.71
C VAL A 107 -1.64 -6.19 -8.19
N ALA A 108 -2.62 -6.37 -9.08
CA ALA A 108 -4.03 -6.36 -8.69
C ALA A 108 -4.38 -7.52 -7.74
N ARG A 109 -3.77 -8.70 -7.96
CA ARG A 109 -3.95 -9.88 -7.11
C ARG A 109 -3.40 -9.60 -5.70
N ALA A 110 -2.19 -9.06 -5.59
CA ALA A 110 -1.56 -8.77 -4.31
C ALA A 110 -2.39 -7.77 -3.48
N ILE A 111 -2.84 -6.67 -4.09
CA ILE A 111 -3.68 -5.68 -3.42
C ILE A 111 -5.01 -6.30 -2.97
N ARG A 112 -5.67 -7.08 -3.83
CA ARG A 112 -6.95 -7.73 -3.50
C ARG A 112 -6.82 -8.73 -2.35
N GLU A 113 -5.82 -9.62 -2.39
CA GLU A 113 -5.58 -10.61 -1.34
C GLU A 113 -5.20 -9.96 -0.02
N PHE A 114 -4.35 -8.92 -0.05
CA PHE A 114 -3.98 -8.21 1.16
C PHE A 114 -5.19 -7.51 1.81
N ARG A 115 -6.02 -6.83 1.01
CA ARG A 115 -7.25 -6.18 1.51
C ARG A 115 -8.24 -7.19 2.09
N GLY A 116 -8.36 -8.36 1.51
CA GLY A 116 -9.19 -9.44 2.06
C GLY A 116 -8.72 -9.90 3.43
N ASN A 117 -7.41 -10.03 3.62
CA ASN A 117 -6.82 -10.49 4.88
C ASN A 117 -6.66 -9.38 5.92
N ARG A 118 -6.59 -8.10 5.50
CA ARG A 118 -6.35 -6.92 6.37
C ARG A 118 -7.27 -5.74 5.96
N PRO A 119 -8.58 -5.86 6.20
CA PRO A 119 -9.57 -4.89 5.69
C PRO A 119 -9.44 -3.48 6.30
N ASN A 120 -8.72 -3.34 7.43
CA ASN A 120 -8.51 -2.05 8.09
C ASN A 120 -7.17 -1.39 7.71
N VAL A 121 -6.45 -1.93 6.72
CA VAL A 121 -5.29 -1.28 6.11
C VAL A 121 -5.75 -0.62 4.81
N SER A 122 -5.58 0.69 4.73
CA SER A 122 -5.90 1.47 3.53
C SER A 122 -4.71 1.51 2.57
N PHE A 123 -4.99 1.65 1.27
CA PHE A 123 -3.99 1.87 0.24
C PHE A 123 -4.09 3.29 -0.31
N VAL A 124 -2.94 3.93 -0.50
CA VAL A 124 -2.79 5.13 -1.32
C VAL A 124 -1.94 4.75 -2.51
N LEU A 125 -2.44 5.03 -3.72
CA LEU A 125 -1.83 4.58 -4.96
C LEU A 125 -1.31 5.77 -5.73
N GLU A 126 -0.08 5.69 -6.24
CA GLU A 126 0.55 6.74 -7.02
C GLU A 126 1.24 6.16 -8.26
N GLU A 127 1.06 6.81 -9.42
CA GLU A 127 1.74 6.45 -10.67
C GLU A 127 2.72 7.54 -11.05
N SER A 128 4.00 7.19 -11.24
CA SER A 128 5.04 8.12 -11.69
C SER A 128 6.22 7.40 -12.36
N SER A 129 7.30 8.11 -12.64
CA SER A 129 8.54 7.56 -13.19
C SER A 129 9.29 6.68 -12.18
N SER A 130 10.21 5.83 -12.64
CA SER A 130 11.07 5.03 -11.75
C SER A 130 11.92 5.92 -10.82
N GLY A 131 12.40 7.06 -11.30
CA GLY A 131 13.16 8.02 -10.49
C GLY A 131 12.31 8.64 -9.37
N ASP A 132 11.10 9.10 -9.70
CA ASP A 132 10.16 9.64 -8.71
C ASP A 132 9.74 8.60 -7.68
N MET A 133 9.62 7.32 -8.08
CA MET A 133 9.33 6.23 -7.15
C MET A 133 10.46 6.07 -6.13
N VAL A 134 11.72 6.12 -6.57
CA VAL A 134 12.89 6.04 -5.67
C VAL A 134 12.93 7.24 -4.71
N SER A 135 12.74 8.44 -5.23
CA SER A 135 12.66 9.65 -4.39
C SER A 135 11.50 9.54 -3.40
N GLY A 136 10.32 9.11 -3.85
CA GLY A 136 9.16 8.91 -2.99
C GLY A 136 9.35 7.89 -1.86
N LEU A 137 10.15 6.84 -2.10
CA LEU A 137 10.52 5.87 -1.06
C LEU A 137 11.50 6.48 -0.04
N ARG A 138 12.48 7.27 -0.50
CA ARG A 138 13.46 7.94 0.37
C ARG A 138 12.83 9.03 1.23
N ASP A 139 11.85 9.74 0.69
CA ASP A 139 11.13 10.85 1.34
C ASP A 139 9.93 10.38 2.19
N ASP A 140 9.80 9.08 2.47
CA ASP A 140 8.67 8.49 3.22
C ASP A 140 7.28 8.77 2.62
N ARG A 141 7.20 9.23 1.38
CA ARG A 141 5.96 9.45 0.63
C ARG A 141 5.36 8.14 0.15
N LEU A 142 6.21 7.18 -0.20
CA LEU A 142 5.85 5.82 -0.59
C LEU A 142 6.44 4.81 0.39
N ASP A 143 5.72 3.73 0.62
CA ASP A 143 6.19 2.59 1.42
C ASP A 143 6.77 1.49 0.54
N VAL A 144 6.15 1.24 -0.61
CA VAL A 144 6.61 0.28 -1.62
C VAL A 144 6.36 0.82 -3.02
N ALA A 145 7.14 0.34 -4.01
CA ALA A 145 6.94 0.70 -5.41
C ALA A 145 7.14 -0.51 -6.33
N PHE A 146 6.20 -0.74 -7.25
CA PHE A 146 6.36 -1.69 -8.35
C PHE A 146 7.06 -1.00 -9.52
N ILE A 147 8.27 -1.44 -9.84
CA ILE A 147 9.13 -0.82 -10.84
C ILE A 147 9.54 -1.79 -11.94
N ARG A 148 9.82 -1.25 -13.15
CA ARG A 148 10.20 -1.99 -14.37
C ARG A 148 11.66 -1.84 -14.73
N SER A 149 12.47 -1.29 -13.86
CA SER A 149 13.92 -1.12 -14.11
C SER A 149 14.73 -1.79 -13.00
N GLY A 150 15.96 -2.20 -13.33
CA GLY A 150 17.00 -2.38 -12.32
C GLY A 150 17.43 -1.01 -11.83
N LEU A 151 17.41 -0.79 -10.53
CA LEU A 151 18.01 0.40 -9.93
C LEU A 151 19.53 0.20 -9.94
N VAL A 152 20.26 1.17 -10.46
CA VAL A 152 21.72 1.21 -10.32
C VAL A 152 22.00 1.93 -9.02
N ASP A 153 22.62 1.23 -8.08
CA ASP A 153 23.01 1.71 -6.75
C ASP A 153 21.86 2.39 -5.98
N PRO A 154 20.88 1.60 -5.52
CA PRO A 154 19.75 2.14 -4.77
C PRO A 154 20.12 2.32 -3.29
N GLU A 155 21.02 3.25 -2.97
CA GLU A 155 21.36 3.55 -1.59
C GLU A 155 20.08 3.77 -0.75
N GLY A 156 19.96 3.00 0.34
CA GLY A 156 18.80 3.04 1.23
C GLY A 156 17.52 2.34 0.69
N ILE A 157 17.58 1.70 -0.49
CA ILE A 157 16.43 1.00 -1.10
C ILE A 157 16.75 -0.49 -1.29
N THR A 158 15.86 -1.33 -0.84
CA THR A 158 15.88 -2.78 -1.14
C THR A 158 14.98 -3.06 -2.34
N VAL A 159 15.51 -3.80 -3.32
CA VAL A 159 14.77 -4.24 -4.49
C VAL A 159 14.56 -5.75 -4.43
N HIS A 160 13.32 -6.19 -4.45
CA HIS A 160 12.92 -7.58 -4.53
C HIS A 160 12.56 -7.93 -5.98
N PRO A 161 13.37 -8.74 -6.70
CA PRO A 161 12.98 -9.26 -8.01
C PRO A 161 11.73 -10.13 -7.86
N LEU A 162 10.71 -9.90 -8.68
CA LEU A 162 9.48 -10.70 -8.67
C LEU A 162 9.44 -11.66 -9.85
N LEU A 163 9.53 -11.12 -11.07
CA LEU A 163 9.47 -11.91 -12.31
C LEU A 163 10.09 -11.17 -13.50
N GLN A 164 10.28 -11.92 -14.58
CA GLN A 164 10.62 -11.39 -15.91
C GLN A 164 9.40 -11.58 -16.82
N GLU A 165 8.92 -10.50 -17.41
CA GLU A 165 7.78 -10.51 -18.31
C GLU A 165 8.23 -10.36 -19.75
N ASP A 166 7.66 -11.18 -20.64
CA ASP A 166 7.92 -11.06 -22.09
C ASP A 166 7.32 -9.77 -22.64
N MET A 167 7.93 -9.24 -23.69
CA MET A 167 7.41 -8.10 -24.43
C MET A 167 6.71 -8.56 -25.70
N VAL A 168 5.69 -7.83 -26.10
CA VAL A 168 4.91 -8.05 -27.31
C VAL A 168 4.95 -6.82 -28.20
N ALA A 169 4.88 -7.00 -29.51
CA ALA A 169 4.68 -5.90 -30.44
C ALA A 169 3.17 -5.62 -30.59
N ALA A 170 2.80 -4.34 -30.61
CA ALA A 170 1.45 -3.87 -30.87
C ALA A 170 1.41 -3.14 -32.22
N PHE A 171 0.47 -3.54 -33.05
CA PHE A 171 0.31 -3.08 -34.44
C PHE A 171 -1.08 -2.49 -34.66
N PRO A 172 -1.27 -1.57 -35.63
CA PRO A 172 -2.58 -1.29 -36.19
C PRO A 172 -3.23 -2.60 -36.67
N ALA A 173 -4.55 -2.76 -36.47
CA ALA A 173 -5.25 -4.04 -36.71
C ALA A 173 -5.06 -4.63 -38.12
N ARG A 174 -4.82 -3.77 -39.12
CA ARG A 174 -4.62 -4.18 -40.53
C ARG A 174 -3.17 -4.19 -40.96
N HIS A 175 -2.22 -4.07 -40.06
CA HIS A 175 -0.79 -4.04 -40.37
C HIS A 175 -0.32 -5.36 -40.97
N PRO A 176 0.53 -5.37 -42.01
CA PRO A 176 1.00 -6.60 -42.68
C PRO A 176 1.67 -7.58 -41.69
N LEU A 177 2.54 -7.09 -40.80
CA LEU A 177 3.25 -7.92 -39.84
C LEU A 177 2.32 -8.59 -38.81
N SER A 178 1.14 -8.03 -38.56
CA SER A 178 0.15 -8.63 -37.65
C SER A 178 -0.35 -9.99 -38.11
N LYS A 179 -0.22 -10.32 -39.41
CA LYS A 179 -0.64 -11.58 -40.03
C LYS A 179 0.45 -12.66 -40.02
N ARG A 180 1.70 -12.32 -39.70
CA ARG A 180 2.81 -13.30 -39.66
C ARG A 180 2.61 -14.30 -38.53
N ALA A 181 2.88 -15.58 -38.80
CA ALA A 181 2.79 -16.64 -37.79
C ALA A 181 3.87 -16.50 -36.70
N ARG A 182 5.07 -16.06 -37.09
CA ARG A 182 6.20 -15.77 -36.21
C ARG A 182 6.71 -14.37 -36.48
N LEU A 183 7.09 -13.67 -35.41
CA LEU A 183 7.63 -12.32 -35.48
C LEU A 183 8.84 -12.24 -34.58
N THR A 184 9.95 -11.76 -35.12
CA THR A 184 11.18 -11.49 -34.41
C THR A 184 11.35 -9.98 -34.22
N LEU A 185 12.20 -9.57 -33.28
CA LEU A 185 12.50 -8.14 -33.10
C LEU A 185 13.11 -7.53 -34.40
N LYS A 186 13.91 -8.30 -35.12
CA LYS A 186 14.54 -7.86 -36.40
C LYS A 186 13.51 -7.57 -37.48
N ASP A 187 12.35 -8.23 -37.50
CA ASP A 187 11.26 -7.95 -38.44
C ASP A 187 10.67 -6.54 -38.29
N LEU A 188 10.99 -5.85 -37.18
CA LEU A 188 10.53 -4.50 -36.88
C LEU A 188 11.54 -3.41 -37.31
N ALA A 189 12.66 -3.77 -37.91
CA ALA A 189 13.77 -2.85 -38.22
C ALA A 189 13.35 -1.68 -39.11
N ASP A 190 12.45 -1.93 -40.09
CA ASP A 190 11.98 -0.92 -41.05
C ASP A 190 10.70 -0.21 -40.58
N GLU A 191 10.21 -0.52 -39.38
CA GLU A 191 8.97 0.04 -38.87
C GLU A 191 9.19 1.31 -38.07
N THR A 192 8.22 2.22 -38.12
CA THR A 192 8.20 3.40 -37.25
C THR A 192 7.74 3.02 -35.90
N LEU A 193 8.61 3.13 -34.88
CA LEU A 193 8.28 2.87 -33.49
C LEU A 193 7.71 4.10 -32.82
N ILE A 194 6.64 3.90 -32.05
CA ILE A 194 6.10 4.86 -31.11
C ILE A 194 6.55 4.40 -29.72
N LEU A 195 7.34 5.19 -29.02
CA LEU A 195 7.85 4.87 -27.70
C LEU A 195 7.25 5.81 -26.66
N TYR A 196 7.33 5.41 -25.41
CA TYR A 196 6.98 6.31 -24.31
C TYR A 196 8.16 7.23 -24.03
N ARG A 197 7.85 8.47 -23.63
CA ARG A 197 8.86 9.47 -23.28
C ARG A 197 9.87 8.85 -22.30
N ARG A 198 11.15 9.08 -22.57
CA ARG A 198 12.24 8.72 -21.66
C ARG A 198 12.14 9.62 -20.42
N PRO A 199 11.70 9.10 -19.25
CA PRO A 199 11.79 9.84 -18.00
C PRO A 199 13.26 9.87 -17.54
N ASP A 200 13.56 10.71 -16.58
CA ASP A 200 14.87 10.73 -15.93
C ASP A 200 15.12 9.35 -15.28
N GLY A 201 16.03 8.58 -15.87
CA GLY A 201 16.39 7.23 -15.44
C GLY A 201 16.22 6.14 -16.49
N ARG A 202 16.67 4.93 -16.15
CA ARG A 202 16.54 3.73 -16.98
C ARG A 202 15.13 3.15 -16.86
N GLY A 203 14.48 2.90 -17.99
CA GLY A 203 13.12 2.39 -18.05
C GLY A 203 12.87 1.49 -19.25
N LEU A 204 11.61 1.24 -19.56
CA LEU A 204 11.22 0.42 -20.73
C LEU A 204 11.75 0.95 -22.05
N TYR A 205 11.91 2.27 -22.19
CA TYR A 205 12.52 2.88 -23.37
C TYR A 205 13.92 2.30 -23.62
N ASP A 206 14.79 2.34 -22.60
CA ASP A 206 16.17 1.88 -22.72
C ASP A 206 16.25 0.35 -22.95
N VAL A 207 15.35 -0.42 -22.36
CA VAL A 207 15.25 -1.88 -22.60
C VAL A 207 14.94 -2.17 -24.06
N ILE A 208 14.00 -1.43 -24.66
CA ILE A 208 13.64 -1.60 -26.08
C ILE A 208 14.80 -1.21 -26.99
N ILE A 209 15.41 -0.04 -26.75
CA ILE A 209 16.55 0.43 -27.59
C ILE A 209 17.72 -0.54 -27.49
N ALA A 210 18.07 -1.00 -26.29
CA ALA A 210 19.16 -1.98 -26.11
C ALA A 210 18.87 -3.30 -26.87
N ALA A 211 17.64 -3.81 -26.75
CA ALA A 211 17.26 -5.04 -27.45
C ALA A 211 17.30 -4.88 -29.00
N CYS A 212 16.90 -3.73 -29.52
CA CYS A 212 17.02 -3.44 -30.97
C CYS A 212 18.50 -3.41 -31.41
N ALA A 213 19.38 -2.78 -30.63
CA ALA A 213 20.81 -2.75 -30.88
C ALA A 213 21.42 -4.17 -30.87
N GLU A 214 21.04 -5.02 -29.89
CA GLU A 214 21.45 -6.43 -29.83
C GLU A 214 20.93 -7.25 -31.03
N ALA A 215 19.74 -6.90 -31.56
CA ALA A 215 19.20 -7.50 -32.79
C ALA A 215 19.83 -6.97 -34.07
N GLY A 216 20.77 -6.02 -33.99
CA GLY A 216 21.58 -5.49 -35.08
C GLY A 216 20.95 -4.32 -35.84
N PHE A 217 20.02 -3.56 -35.22
CA PHE A 217 19.45 -2.36 -35.84
C PHE A 217 19.18 -1.24 -34.82
N SER A 218 19.11 -0.01 -35.31
CA SER A 218 18.66 1.15 -34.55
C SER A 218 17.21 1.45 -34.95
N PRO A 219 16.25 1.48 -34.01
CA PRO A 219 14.86 1.69 -34.39
C PRO A 219 14.61 3.13 -34.83
N HIS A 220 13.74 3.30 -35.84
CA HIS A 220 13.23 4.60 -36.22
C HIS A 220 12.11 5.02 -35.26
N VAL A 221 12.40 5.97 -34.36
CA VAL A 221 11.42 6.51 -33.39
C VAL A 221 10.70 7.69 -34.03
N GLY A 222 9.45 7.49 -34.46
CA GLY A 222 8.65 8.52 -35.10
C GLY A 222 7.92 9.43 -34.14
N GLN A 223 7.49 8.90 -33.00
CA GLN A 223 6.74 9.64 -31.99
C GLN A 223 7.10 9.19 -30.58
N GLU A 224 7.04 10.12 -29.65
CA GLU A 224 7.08 9.82 -28.21
C GLU A 224 5.75 10.20 -27.53
N ALA A 225 5.18 9.28 -26.80
CA ALA A 225 3.98 9.50 -26.00
C ALA A 225 4.30 9.61 -24.51
N PRO A 226 3.57 10.45 -23.75
CA PRO A 226 3.84 10.65 -22.32
C PRO A 226 3.54 9.41 -21.48
N ARG A 227 2.64 8.53 -21.94
CA ARG A 227 2.17 7.34 -21.21
C ARG A 227 2.01 6.15 -22.15
N ILE A 228 2.19 4.94 -21.62
CA ILE A 228 2.11 3.69 -22.39
C ILE A 228 0.72 3.47 -23.04
N VAL A 229 -0.35 3.85 -22.38
CA VAL A 229 -1.72 3.76 -22.96
C VAL A 229 -1.90 4.73 -24.12
N SER A 230 -1.34 5.95 -24.02
CA SER A 230 -1.33 6.92 -25.11
C SER A 230 -0.61 6.37 -26.33
N THR A 231 0.51 5.64 -26.14
CA THR A 231 1.25 4.97 -27.22
C THR A 231 0.33 3.99 -27.99
N LEU A 232 -0.46 3.19 -27.28
CA LEU A 232 -1.38 2.24 -27.91
C LEU A 232 -2.48 2.94 -28.73
N ASN A 233 -2.98 4.09 -28.26
CA ASN A 233 -3.96 4.90 -29.02
C ASN A 233 -3.35 5.46 -30.31
N LEU A 234 -2.06 5.88 -30.30
CA LEU A 234 -1.36 6.32 -31.49
C LEU A 234 -1.12 5.16 -32.48
N VAL A 235 -0.90 3.93 -31.96
CA VAL A 235 -0.85 2.71 -32.78
C VAL A 235 -2.22 2.47 -33.45
N ALA A 236 -3.32 2.56 -32.70
CA ALA A 236 -4.68 2.43 -33.25
C ALA A 236 -4.95 3.45 -34.37
N ALA A 237 -4.40 4.66 -34.25
CA ALA A 237 -4.48 5.71 -35.25
C ALA A 237 -3.58 5.46 -36.51
N GLY A 238 -2.78 4.40 -36.50
CA GLY A 238 -1.91 4.04 -37.65
C GLY A 238 -0.60 4.83 -37.75
N LEU A 239 -0.16 5.52 -36.69
CA LEU A 239 1.04 6.34 -36.69
C LEU A 239 2.34 5.54 -36.54
N GLY A 240 2.26 4.23 -36.33
CA GLY A 240 3.40 3.33 -36.18
C GLY A 240 3.05 2.13 -35.35
N ILE A 241 4.06 1.45 -34.85
CA ILE A 241 3.96 0.27 -33.99
C ILE A 241 4.61 0.55 -32.65
N THR A 242 4.36 -0.29 -31.62
CA THR A 242 5.06 -0.17 -30.35
C THR A 242 5.39 -1.55 -29.75
N ILE A 243 6.28 -1.58 -28.76
CA ILE A 243 6.64 -2.77 -28.00
C ILE A 243 6.25 -2.53 -26.54
N VAL A 244 5.45 -3.42 -25.98
CA VAL A 244 4.88 -3.28 -24.64
C VAL A 244 5.01 -4.59 -23.85
N PRO A 245 4.97 -4.56 -22.50
CA PRO A 245 4.86 -5.78 -21.70
C PRO A 245 3.62 -6.61 -22.08
N ALA A 246 3.75 -7.92 -22.07
CA ALA A 246 2.69 -8.85 -22.51
C ALA A 246 1.38 -8.68 -21.74
N SER A 247 1.44 -8.22 -20.48
CA SER A 247 0.26 -7.93 -19.67
C SER A 247 -0.68 -6.89 -20.28
N LEU A 248 -0.15 -5.95 -21.09
CA LEU A 248 -0.96 -4.95 -21.77
C LEU A 248 -1.80 -5.54 -22.92
N SER A 249 -1.43 -6.71 -23.46
CA SER A 249 -2.24 -7.38 -24.49
C SER A 249 -3.62 -7.84 -23.97
N ARG A 250 -3.83 -7.82 -22.65
CA ARG A 250 -5.13 -8.07 -22.00
C ARG A 250 -6.08 -6.88 -22.05
N LEU A 251 -5.59 -5.70 -22.42
CA LEU A 251 -6.44 -4.54 -22.67
C LEU A 251 -7.03 -4.66 -24.08
N PRO A 252 -8.33 -4.91 -24.22
CA PRO A 252 -8.98 -4.88 -25.52
C PRO A 252 -9.04 -3.43 -25.99
N LEU A 253 -8.18 -3.09 -26.95
CA LEU A 253 -8.17 -1.78 -27.59
C LEU A 253 -8.55 -1.96 -29.06
N GLU A 254 -9.67 -1.33 -29.45
CA GLU A 254 -10.11 -1.36 -30.85
C GLU A 254 -9.03 -0.76 -31.75
N GLY A 255 -8.78 -1.40 -32.88
CA GLY A 255 -7.76 -0.97 -33.83
C GLY A 255 -6.33 -1.43 -33.52
N VAL A 256 -6.09 -2.17 -32.43
CA VAL A 256 -4.76 -2.71 -32.07
C VAL A 256 -4.74 -4.23 -32.08
N THR A 257 -3.69 -4.80 -32.66
CA THR A 257 -3.38 -6.24 -32.63
C THR A 257 -2.04 -6.46 -31.95
N TYR A 258 -1.99 -7.38 -30.99
CA TYR A 258 -0.77 -7.73 -30.26
C TYR A 258 -0.16 -9.03 -30.82
N LYS A 259 1.16 -9.07 -30.96
CA LYS A 259 1.91 -10.24 -31.41
C LYS A 259 3.09 -10.52 -30.47
N PRO A 260 3.26 -11.76 -30.02
CA PRO A 260 4.46 -12.17 -29.31
C PRO A 260 5.71 -12.00 -30.18
N LEU A 261 6.78 -11.49 -29.59
CA LEU A 261 8.10 -11.46 -30.21
C LEU A 261 8.79 -12.78 -29.89
N THR A 262 9.19 -13.51 -30.96
CA THR A 262 9.88 -14.80 -30.89
C THR A 262 11.33 -14.66 -31.34
N GLY A 263 12.18 -15.63 -30.99
CA GLY A 263 13.59 -15.63 -31.41
C GLY A 263 14.56 -15.23 -30.31
N ARG A 264 15.85 -15.19 -30.63
CA ARG A 264 16.90 -14.76 -29.69
C ARG A 264 17.62 -13.54 -30.31
N PRO A 265 17.94 -12.51 -29.51
CA PRO A 265 17.55 -12.38 -28.09
C PRO A 265 16.04 -12.12 -27.97
N GLY A 266 15.40 -12.77 -26.98
CA GLY A 266 14.03 -12.42 -26.60
C GLY A 266 14.06 -11.15 -25.72
N ILE A 267 13.07 -10.27 -25.86
CA ILE A 267 12.98 -9.06 -25.06
C ILE A 267 12.10 -9.30 -23.83
N LYS A 268 12.69 -9.12 -22.67
CA LYS A 268 12.02 -9.25 -21.37
C LYS A 268 12.21 -8.00 -20.54
N VAL A 269 11.26 -7.75 -19.67
CA VAL A 269 11.31 -6.63 -18.73
C VAL A 269 11.06 -7.14 -17.31
N PRO A 270 11.86 -6.73 -16.33
CA PRO A 270 11.63 -7.12 -14.95
C PRO A 270 10.37 -6.44 -14.40
N LEU A 271 9.71 -7.12 -13.49
CA LEU A 271 8.81 -6.52 -12.51
C LEU A 271 9.44 -6.73 -11.14
N ASN A 272 9.74 -5.66 -10.45
CA ASN A 272 10.38 -5.65 -9.14
C ASN A 272 9.50 -4.92 -8.13
N LEU A 273 9.66 -5.26 -6.85
CA LEU A 273 9.12 -4.50 -5.73
C LEU A 273 10.28 -3.81 -5.01
N ALA A 274 10.22 -2.50 -4.89
CA ALA A 274 11.19 -1.70 -4.15
C ALA A 274 10.58 -1.18 -2.85
N CYS A 275 11.37 -1.10 -1.79
CA CYS A 275 11.01 -0.51 -0.50
C CYS A 275 12.25 0.09 0.17
N ARG A 276 12.08 0.84 1.25
CA ARG A 276 13.23 1.26 2.07
C ARG A 276 13.96 0.06 2.65
N ALA A 277 15.28 0.16 2.78
CA ALA A 277 16.10 -0.91 3.37
C ALA A 277 15.83 -1.09 4.88
N ASP A 278 15.45 -0.02 5.55
CA ASP A 278 15.12 0.02 6.98
C ASP A 278 13.61 0.04 7.27
N GLU A 279 12.78 -0.44 6.35
CA GLU A 279 11.32 -0.48 6.51
C GLU A 279 10.92 -1.20 7.80
N ARG A 280 10.07 -0.57 8.61
CA ARG A 280 9.64 -1.07 9.93
C ARG A 280 8.14 -1.22 10.09
N SER A 281 7.36 -0.70 9.16
CA SER A 281 5.90 -0.84 9.22
C SER A 281 5.49 -2.30 9.10
N ALA A 282 4.84 -2.84 10.12
CA ALA A 282 4.38 -4.22 10.11
C ALA A 282 3.37 -4.51 9.00
N ALA A 283 2.56 -3.51 8.59
CA ALA A 283 1.64 -3.62 7.46
C ALA A 283 2.41 -3.69 6.13
N THR A 284 3.40 -2.83 5.95
CA THR A 284 4.25 -2.80 4.75
C THR A 284 5.06 -4.08 4.60
N LEU A 285 5.70 -4.55 5.67
CA LEU A 285 6.47 -5.81 5.66
C LEU A 285 5.58 -7.00 5.32
N ALA A 286 4.38 -7.07 5.90
CA ALA A 286 3.42 -8.12 5.58
C ALA A 286 2.93 -8.06 4.12
N PHE A 287 2.81 -6.86 3.53
CA PHE A 287 2.49 -6.70 2.12
C PHE A 287 3.64 -7.16 1.22
N ILE A 288 4.89 -6.78 1.53
CA ILE A 288 6.10 -7.23 0.82
C ILE A 288 6.17 -8.77 0.81
N ASP A 289 5.98 -9.40 1.97
CA ASP A 289 6.00 -10.86 2.09
C ASP A 289 4.89 -11.53 1.28
N LEU A 290 3.69 -10.95 1.24
CA LEU A 290 2.61 -11.45 0.40
C LEU A 290 2.98 -11.36 -1.09
N VAL A 291 3.44 -10.20 -1.56
CA VAL A 291 3.83 -10.00 -2.97
C VAL A 291 4.89 -11.00 -3.39
N ARG A 292 5.92 -11.23 -2.56
CA ARG A 292 7.00 -12.20 -2.82
C ARG A 292 6.52 -13.64 -2.88
N ARG A 293 5.48 -14.00 -2.13
CA ARG A 293 4.88 -15.36 -2.21
C ARG A 293 3.99 -15.56 -3.44
N LEU A 294 3.49 -14.49 -4.02
CA LEU A 294 2.60 -14.53 -5.20
C LEU A 294 3.35 -14.45 -6.53
N SER A 295 4.64 -14.06 -6.51
CA SER A 295 5.52 -13.87 -7.67
C SER A 295 6.11 -15.16 -8.29
#